data_bc4a264d4e6400e543f100bf6ec8d09d
#
_entry.id   bc4a264d4e6400e543f100bf6ec8d09d
#
_cell.length_a   1.000
_cell.length_b   1.000
_cell.length_c   1.000
_cell.angle_alpha   90.00
_cell.angle_beta   90.00
_cell.angle_gamma   90.00
#
_symmetry.space_group_name_H-M   'P 1'
#
loop_
_entity.id
_entity.type
_entity.pdbx_description
1 polymer ?
#
loop_
_entity_poly.entity_id
_entity_poly.type
_entity_poly.pdbx_seq_one_letter_code
_entity_poly.pdbx_strand_id
1 'polypeptide(L)'
;GKELANLRAEVGMVFQSFNLFANKTIRENVTLALIKVRHMDKKEAEQLAMDLLARVGVDSQASKMPSQLSGGQQQRVAIARALAMRPKVMLFDEPTSALDPEMINEVLDVMVVLAHEGMTMICVTHEMGFARKAADRIVFMSDGQILEENTPDEFFEHPQTDRAKDFLSKILTH
;
A
#
# COMPACT_ATOMS: atom_id res chain seq x y z
N GLY A 1 -11.67 -24.49 -0.38
CA GLY A 1 -11.25 -24.38 -1.70
C GLY A 1 -11.56 -23.13 -2.51
N LYS A 2 -12.57 -23.18 -3.37
CA LYS A 2 -12.86 -22.10 -4.34
C LYS A 2 -13.32 -20.80 -3.69
N GLU A 3 -14.10 -20.84 -2.63
CA GLU A 3 -14.56 -19.63 -1.91
C GLU A 3 -13.40 -18.85 -1.31
N LEU A 4 -12.44 -19.54 -0.71
CA LEU A 4 -11.25 -18.89 -0.13
C LEU A 4 -10.37 -18.27 -1.22
N ALA A 5 -10.25 -18.91 -2.36
CA ALA A 5 -9.50 -18.38 -3.50
C ALA A 5 -10.17 -17.12 -4.07
N ASN A 6 -11.50 -17.11 -4.16
CA ASN A 6 -12.26 -15.94 -4.59
C ASN A 6 -12.12 -14.78 -3.62
N LEU A 7 -12.22 -15.05 -2.31
CA LEU A 7 -12.04 -14.03 -1.27
C LEU A 7 -10.62 -13.43 -1.32
N ARG A 8 -9.60 -14.26 -1.49
CA ARG A 8 -8.20 -13.80 -1.63
C ARG A 8 -8.00 -12.93 -2.87
N ALA A 9 -8.73 -13.19 -3.95
CA ALA A 9 -8.66 -12.37 -5.18
C ALA A 9 -9.30 -10.98 -5.00
N GLU A 10 -10.17 -10.81 -4.00
CA GLU A 10 -10.83 -9.54 -3.69
C GLU A 10 -10.00 -8.63 -2.76
N VAL A 11 -8.93 -9.17 -2.17
CA VAL A 11 -8.07 -8.46 -1.22
C VAL A 11 -6.67 -8.31 -1.82
N GLY A 12 -6.25 -7.09 -2.04
CA GLY A 12 -4.87 -6.76 -2.39
C GLY A 12 -4.02 -6.60 -1.14
N MET A 13 -2.78 -7.06 -1.17
CA MET A 13 -1.85 -6.93 -0.05
C MET A 13 -0.53 -6.31 -0.50
N VAL A 14 -0.06 -5.34 0.27
CA VAL A 14 1.24 -4.70 0.13
C VAL A 14 1.98 -4.79 1.46
N PHE A 15 3.14 -5.42 1.43
CA PHE A 15 3.94 -5.71 2.61
C PHE A 15 5.11 -4.72 2.75
N GLN A 16 5.76 -4.76 3.91
CA GLN A 16 7.01 -4.08 4.19
C GLN A 16 8.11 -4.45 3.20
N SER A 17 8.25 -5.74 2.87
CA SER A 17 9.09 -6.22 1.77
C SER A 17 8.29 -6.18 0.47
N PHE A 18 8.91 -5.72 -0.62
CA PHE A 18 8.23 -5.46 -1.89
C PHE A 18 7.72 -6.71 -2.60
N ASN A 19 8.35 -7.88 -2.35
CA ASN A 19 8.00 -9.20 -2.88
C ASN A 19 7.86 -9.24 -4.41
N LEU A 20 8.68 -8.47 -5.13
CA LEU A 20 8.72 -8.52 -6.57
C LEU A 20 9.48 -9.76 -7.06
N PHE A 21 9.08 -10.29 -8.20
CA PHE A 21 9.80 -11.37 -8.88
C PHE A 21 11.11 -10.81 -9.44
N ALA A 22 12.23 -11.18 -8.82
CA ALA A 22 13.57 -10.64 -9.14
C ALA A 22 14.02 -10.96 -10.58
N ASN A 23 13.50 -12.03 -11.17
CA ASN A 23 13.82 -12.50 -12.53
C ASN A 23 12.81 -12.04 -13.59
N LYS A 24 11.97 -11.05 -13.27
CA LYS A 24 10.97 -10.48 -14.16
C LYS A 24 11.14 -8.98 -14.24
N THR A 25 10.88 -8.41 -15.40
CA THR A 25 10.84 -6.95 -15.55
C THR A 25 9.73 -6.33 -14.71
N ILE A 26 9.77 -5.04 -14.53
CA ILE A 26 8.72 -4.30 -13.80
C ILE A 26 7.36 -4.50 -14.47
N ARG A 27 7.28 -4.39 -15.79
CA ARG A 27 6.06 -4.67 -16.54
C ARG A 27 5.59 -6.12 -16.36
N GLU A 28 6.48 -7.09 -16.45
CA GLU A 28 6.14 -8.51 -16.24
C GLU A 28 5.65 -8.79 -14.82
N ASN A 29 6.19 -8.12 -13.79
CA ASN A 29 5.70 -8.22 -12.42
C ASN A 29 4.22 -7.86 -12.29
N VAL A 30 3.74 -6.91 -13.09
CA VAL A 30 2.33 -6.51 -13.09
C VAL A 30 1.48 -7.40 -14.00
N THR A 31 1.98 -7.76 -15.19
CA THR A 31 1.20 -8.54 -16.18
C THR A 31 1.03 -10.00 -15.83
N LEU A 32 1.95 -10.58 -15.06
CA LEU A 32 1.98 -12.03 -14.81
C LEU A 32 0.65 -12.57 -14.25
N ALA A 33 0.12 -11.91 -13.21
CA ALA A 33 -1.15 -12.32 -12.61
C ALA A 33 -2.35 -12.07 -13.55
N LEU A 34 -2.32 -11.00 -14.32
CA LEU A 34 -3.35 -10.69 -15.31
C LEU A 34 -3.46 -11.80 -16.37
N ILE A 35 -2.31 -12.26 -16.86
CA ILE A 35 -2.27 -13.30 -17.90
C ILE A 35 -2.55 -14.69 -17.31
N LYS A 36 -1.90 -15.05 -16.19
CA LYS A 36 -1.94 -16.40 -15.64
C LYS A 36 -3.18 -16.69 -14.79
N VAL A 37 -3.70 -15.70 -14.09
CA VAL A 37 -4.82 -15.87 -13.14
C VAL A 37 -6.12 -15.35 -13.75
N ARG A 38 -6.08 -14.18 -14.39
CA ARG A 38 -7.26 -13.57 -15.03
C ARG A 38 -7.46 -13.98 -16.48
N HIS A 39 -6.51 -14.69 -17.06
CA HIS A 39 -6.55 -15.13 -18.46
C HIS A 39 -6.76 -13.99 -19.47
N MET A 40 -6.25 -12.80 -19.11
CA MET A 40 -6.32 -11.63 -19.97
C MET A 40 -5.41 -11.79 -21.19
N ASP A 41 -5.82 -11.24 -22.32
CA ASP A 41 -4.96 -11.18 -23.50
C ASP A 41 -3.66 -10.41 -23.19
N LYS A 42 -2.55 -10.87 -23.77
CA LYS A 42 -1.23 -10.31 -23.48
C LYS A 42 -1.17 -8.81 -23.77
N LYS A 43 -1.70 -8.39 -24.90
CA LYS A 43 -1.70 -6.98 -25.31
C LYS A 43 -2.50 -6.10 -24.38
N GLU A 44 -3.68 -6.58 -23.98
CA GLU A 44 -4.54 -5.92 -23.01
C GLU A 44 -3.88 -5.83 -21.63
N ALA A 45 -3.25 -6.92 -21.17
CA ALA A 45 -2.52 -6.95 -19.90
C ALA A 45 -1.33 -5.98 -19.89
N GLU A 46 -0.57 -5.89 -20.98
CA GLU A 46 0.53 -4.96 -21.12
C GLU A 46 0.06 -3.49 -21.07
N GLN A 47 -1.04 -3.16 -21.74
CA GLN A 47 -1.61 -1.82 -21.71
C GLN A 47 -2.09 -1.46 -20.30
N LEU A 48 -2.84 -2.33 -19.65
CA LEU A 48 -3.29 -2.12 -18.27
C LEU A 48 -2.11 -1.95 -17.31
N ALA A 49 -1.07 -2.77 -17.45
CA ALA A 49 0.13 -2.65 -16.64
C ALA A 49 0.81 -1.29 -16.81
N MET A 50 0.93 -0.80 -18.04
CA MET A 50 1.53 0.52 -18.30
C MET A 50 0.69 1.65 -17.71
N ASP A 51 -0.64 1.58 -17.81
CA ASP A 51 -1.53 2.57 -17.21
C ASP A 51 -1.40 2.60 -15.68
N LEU A 52 -1.32 1.44 -15.04
CA LEU A 52 -1.13 1.32 -13.59
C LEU A 52 0.26 1.79 -13.14
N LEU A 53 1.32 1.47 -13.89
CA LEU A 53 2.66 1.94 -13.60
C LEU A 53 2.76 3.47 -13.75
N ALA A 54 2.10 4.05 -14.74
CA ALA A 54 2.01 5.50 -14.89
C ALA A 54 1.25 6.14 -13.70
N ARG A 55 0.17 5.50 -13.26
CA ARG A 55 -0.61 5.97 -12.11
C ARG A 55 0.20 6.05 -10.82
N VAL A 56 1.15 5.17 -10.63
CA VAL A 56 2.08 5.18 -9.48
C VAL A 56 3.43 5.85 -9.80
N GLY A 57 3.58 6.43 -10.99
CA GLY A 57 4.75 7.23 -11.38
C GLY A 57 6.02 6.46 -11.67
N VAL A 58 5.93 5.20 -12.14
CA VAL A 58 7.10 4.36 -12.46
C VAL A 58 7.03 3.71 -13.85
N ASP A 59 6.20 4.21 -14.75
CA ASP A 59 6.05 3.68 -16.12
C ASP A 59 7.36 3.74 -16.93
N SER A 60 8.19 4.77 -16.71
CA SER A 60 9.52 4.87 -17.34
C SER A 60 10.48 3.73 -16.95
N GLN A 61 10.17 3.00 -15.89
CA GLN A 61 10.99 1.88 -15.39
C GLN A 61 10.48 0.51 -15.87
N ALA A 62 9.47 0.45 -16.72
CA ALA A 62 8.73 -0.77 -17.09
C ALA A 62 9.62 -1.91 -17.65
N SER A 63 10.67 -1.59 -18.37
CA SER A 63 11.59 -2.57 -18.96
C SER A 63 12.75 -2.99 -18.06
N LYS A 64 12.90 -2.35 -16.91
CA LYS A 64 13.98 -2.64 -15.96
C LYS A 64 13.63 -3.83 -15.06
N MET A 65 14.65 -4.37 -14.40
CA MET A 65 14.52 -5.39 -13.37
C MET A 65 14.37 -4.74 -11.99
N PRO A 66 13.74 -5.41 -11.01
CA PRO A 66 13.58 -4.85 -9.66
C PRO A 66 14.87 -4.34 -9.02
N SER A 67 15.99 -5.03 -9.21
CA SER A 67 17.31 -4.64 -8.67
C SER A 67 17.83 -3.29 -9.18
N GLN A 68 17.27 -2.77 -10.26
CA GLN A 68 17.65 -1.48 -10.88
C GLN A 68 16.80 -0.32 -10.34
N LEU A 69 15.82 -0.58 -9.48
CA LEU A 69 14.92 0.40 -8.91
C LEU A 69 15.28 0.72 -7.45
N SER A 70 14.96 1.95 -7.02
CA SER A 70 14.97 2.30 -5.59
C SER A 70 13.92 1.51 -4.82
N GLY A 71 14.04 1.43 -3.50
CA GLY A 71 13.04 0.79 -2.65
C GLY A 71 11.64 1.42 -2.80
N GLY A 72 11.57 2.75 -2.86
CA GLY A 72 10.30 3.46 -3.09
C GLY A 72 9.67 3.16 -4.44
N GLN A 73 10.47 3.07 -5.50
CA GLN A 73 10.00 2.64 -6.82
C GLN A 73 9.51 1.19 -6.80
N GLN A 74 10.25 0.28 -6.17
CA GLN A 74 9.82 -1.12 -6.02
C GLN A 74 8.50 -1.24 -5.27
N GLN A 75 8.30 -0.48 -4.19
CA GLN A 75 7.06 -0.50 -3.44
C GLN A 75 5.88 0.05 -4.27
N ARG A 76 6.11 1.09 -5.05
CA ARG A 76 5.07 1.60 -5.97
C ARG A 76 4.71 0.56 -7.05
N VAL A 77 5.66 -0.22 -7.54
CA VAL A 77 5.38 -1.36 -8.43
C VAL A 77 4.54 -2.43 -7.72
N ALA A 78 4.84 -2.74 -6.47
CA ALA A 78 4.05 -3.69 -5.68
C ALA A 78 2.60 -3.21 -5.51
N ILE A 79 2.38 -1.91 -5.31
CA ILE A 79 1.05 -1.30 -5.27
C ILE A 79 0.34 -1.46 -6.63
N ALA A 80 1.00 -1.13 -7.74
CA ALA A 80 0.44 -1.28 -9.08
C ALA A 80 0.06 -2.74 -9.38
N ARG A 81 0.90 -3.69 -9.00
CA ARG A 81 0.63 -5.12 -9.13
C ARG A 81 -0.62 -5.56 -8.35
N ALA A 82 -0.77 -5.08 -7.13
CA ALA A 82 -1.97 -5.37 -6.33
C ALA A 82 -3.22 -4.74 -6.96
N LEU A 83 -3.15 -3.50 -7.42
CA LEU A 83 -4.26 -2.81 -8.09
C LEU A 83 -4.69 -3.49 -9.41
N ALA A 84 -3.76 -4.13 -10.11
CA ALA A 84 -4.04 -4.85 -11.35
C ALA A 84 -5.09 -5.97 -11.16
N MET A 85 -5.14 -6.57 -9.99
CA MET A 85 -6.12 -7.62 -9.65
C MET A 85 -7.51 -7.05 -9.34
N ARG A 86 -7.72 -5.74 -9.38
CA ARG A 86 -8.97 -5.04 -9.07
C ARG A 86 -9.55 -5.46 -7.72
N PRO A 87 -8.78 -5.31 -6.62
CA PRO A 87 -9.24 -5.71 -5.30
C PRO A 87 -10.38 -4.79 -4.82
N LYS A 88 -11.25 -5.32 -3.97
CA LYS A 88 -12.25 -4.52 -3.25
C LYS A 88 -11.66 -3.82 -2.04
N VAL A 89 -10.63 -4.40 -1.45
CA VAL A 89 -9.92 -3.89 -0.28
C VAL A 89 -8.41 -4.02 -0.48
N MET A 90 -7.67 -2.98 -0.13
CA MET A 90 -6.21 -2.99 -0.07
C MET A 90 -5.74 -3.04 1.38
N LEU A 91 -4.89 -4.01 1.69
CA LEU A 91 -4.22 -4.11 2.99
C LEU A 91 -2.76 -3.67 2.84
N PHE A 92 -2.34 -2.71 3.64
CA PHE A 92 -0.96 -2.24 3.71
C PHE A 92 -0.39 -2.57 5.09
N ASP A 93 0.64 -3.39 5.12
CA ASP A 93 1.33 -3.78 6.35
C ASP A 93 2.68 -3.10 6.44
N GLU A 94 2.75 -1.98 7.13
CA GLU A 94 3.94 -1.14 7.29
C GLU A 94 4.67 -0.88 5.96
N PRO A 95 3.99 -0.31 4.94
CA PRO A 95 4.51 -0.26 3.56
C PRO A 95 5.77 0.58 3.38
N THR A 96 6.12 1.43 4.35
CA THR A 96 7.26 2.35 4.29
C THR A 96 8.40 1.98 5.24
N SER A 97 8.25 0.96 6.09
CA SER A 97 9.22 0.67 7.17
C SER A 97 10.57 0.15 6.67
N ALA A 98 10.65 -0.38 5.46
CA ALA A 98 11.90 -0.82 4.82
C ALA A 98 12.53 0.25 3.91
N LEU A 99 12.00 1.48 3.91
CA LEU A 99 12.44 2.56 3.03
C LEU A 99 13.32 3.59 3.76
N ASP A 100 14.25 4.15 3.01
CA ASP A 100 14.97 5.35 3.45
C ASP A 100 14.00 6.55 3.55
N PRO A 101 14.23 7.49 4.48
CA PRO A 101 13.31 8.61 4.72
C PRO A 101 12.95 9.43 3.47
N GLU A 102 13.88 9.59 2.54
CA GLU A 102 13.67 10.32 1.28
C GLU A 102 12.68 9.64 0.32
N MET A 103 12.49 8.31 0.45
CA MET A 103 11.61 7.51 -0.40
C MET A 103 10.20 7.34 0.18
N ILE A 104 10.01 7.60 1.47
CA ILE A 104 8.75 7.37 2.18
C ILE A 104 7.63 8.21 1.55
N ASN A 105 7.85 9.47 1.32
CA ASN A 105 6.84 10.38 0.81
C ASN A 105 6.32 9.97 -0.58
N GLU A 106 7.17 9.46 -1.45
CA GLU A 106 6.77 9.00 -2.78
C GLU A 106 5.72 7.87 -2.72
N VAL A 107 5.86 6.97 -1.76
CA VAL A 107 4.91 5.87 -1.53
C VAL A 107 3.64 6.38 -0.85
N LEU A 108 3.78 7.21 0.18
CA LEU A 108 2.63 7.78 0.91
C LEU A 108 1.75 8.65 0.01
N ASP A 109 2.33 9.42 -0.90
CA ASP A 109 1.57 10.26 -1.83
C ASP A 109 0.68 9.41 -2.76
N VAL A 110 1.19 8.28 -3.25
CA VAL A 110 0.38 7.32 -4.01
C VAL A 110 -0.78 6.78 -3.16
N MET A 111 -0.51 6.41 -1.92
CA MET A 111 -1.55 5.90 -1.01
C MET A 111 -2.61 6.95 -0.67
N VAL A 112 -2.22 8.21 -0.50
CA VAL A 112 -3.17 9.32 -0.29
C VAL A 112 -4.10 9.49 -1.49
N VAL A 113 -3.56 9.45 -2.71
CA VAL A 113 -4.37 9.52 -3.94
C VAL A 113 -5.37 8.38 -4.00
N LEU A 114 -4.95 7.15 -3.72
CA LEU A 114 -5.84 5.98 -3.69
C LEU A 114 -6.96 6.12 -2.65
N ALA A 115 -6.65 6.63 -1.46
CA ALA A 115 -7.63 6.87 -0.41
C ALA A 115 -8.68 7.92 -0.86
N HIS A 116 -8.24 9.03 -1.44
CA HIS A 116 -9.12 10.10 -1.93
C HIS A 116 -9.98 9.66 -3.14
N GLU A 117 -9.54 8.68 -3.90
CA GLU A 117 -10.33 8.08 -4.98
C GLU A 117 -11.39 7.10 -4.48
N GLY A 118 -11.48 6.87 -3.17
CA GLY A 118 -12.49 6.00 -2.54
C GLY A 118 -12.09 4.52 -2.43
N MET A 119 -10.80 4.18 -2.61
CA MET A 119 -10.33 2.82 -2.37
C MET A 119 -10.49 2.45 -0.89
N THR A 120 -11.16 1.34 -0.61
CA THR A 120 -11.21 0.79 0.74
C THR A 120 -9.85 0.24 1.13
N MET A 121 -9.27 0.78 2.20
CA MET A 121 -7.93 0.45 2.64
C MET A 121 -7.88 0.21 4.15
N ILE A 122 -7.08 -0.78 4.55
CA ILE A 122 -6.64 -0.95 5.93
C ILE A 122 -5.12 -0.83 5.93
N CYS A 123 -4.58 0.09 6.69
CA CYS A 123 -3.16 0.38 6.73
C CYS A 123 -2.60 0.31 8.14
N VAL A 124 -1.63 -0.56 8.36
CA VAL A 124 -0.80 -0.57 9.56
C VAL A 124 0.39 0.33 9.30
N THR A 125 0.55 1.40 10.06
CA THR A 125 1.58 2.41 9.81
C THR A 125 2.04 3.10 11.08
N HIS A 126 3.28 3.57 11.06
CA HIS A 126 3.86 4.51 12.03
C HIS A 126 3.89 5.95 11.50
N GLU A 127 3.43 6.15 10.27
CA GLU A 127 3.43 7.46 9.61
C GLU A 127 2.20 8.28 10.03
N MET A 128 2.30 9.02 11.12
CA MET A 128 1.16 9.72 11.72
C MET A 128 0.65 10.87 10.84
N GLY A 129 1.52 11.55 10.13
CA GLY A 129 1.12 12.57 9.16
C GLY A 129 0.26 12.00 8.02
N PHE A 130 0.61 10.83 7.52
CA PHE A 130 -0.19 10.09 6.54
C PHE A 130 -1.54 9.67 7.15
N ALA A 131 -1.52 9.05 8.33
CA ALA A 131 -2.73 8.59 8.99
C ALA A 131 -3.74 9.74 9.20
N ARG A 132 -3.27 10.90 9.66
CA ARG A 132 -4.10 12.09 9.84
C ARG A 132 -4.70 12.60 8.53
N LYS A 133 -3.94 12.55 7.43
CA LYS A 133 -4.34 13.09 6.13
C LYS A 133 -5.28 12.17 5.34
N ALA A 134 -5.09 10.87 5.44
CA ALA A 134 -5.72 9.89 4.57
C ALA A 134 -6.81 9.03 5.24
N ALA A 135 -6.77 8.87 6.55
CA ALA A 135 -7.70 7.97 7.23
C ALA A 135 -9.06 8.60 7.51
N ASP A 136 -10.10 7.80 7.42
CA ASP A 136 -11.45 8.13 7.93
C ASP A 136 -11.61 7.69 9.38
N ARG A 137 -10.87 6.65 9.77
CA ARG A 137 -10.86 6.06 11.12
C ARG A 137 -9.45 5.68 11.54
N ILE A 138 -9.13 5.94 12.81
CA ILE A 138 -7.92 5.48 13.47
C ILE A 138 -8.28 4.40 14.48
N VAL A 139 -7.58 3.28 14.43
CA VAL A 139 -7.64 2.20 15.41
C VAL A 139 -6.29 2.10 16.08
N PHE A 140 -6.25 2.42 17.37
CA PHE A 140 -5.02 2.33 18.16
C PHE A 140 -4.96 0.99 18.88
N MET A 141 -3.90 0.25 18.63
CA MET A 141 -3.68 -1.08 19.18
C MET A 141 -2.43 -1.11 20.06
N SER A 142 -2.50 -1.85 21.15
CA SER A 142 -1.35 -2.21 21.98
C SER A 142 -1.57 -3.59 22.59
N ASP A 143 -0.51 -4.38 22.70
CA ASP A 143 -0.51 -5.71 23.31
C ASP A 143 -1.61 -6.65 22.76
N GLY A 144 -1.84 -6.57 21.45
CA GLY A 144 -2.83 -7.40 20.76
C GLY A 144 -4.30 -6.98 21.00
N GLN A 145 -4.53 -5.82 21.61
CA GLN A 145 -5.87 -5.31 21.90
C GLN A 145 -6.11 -3.95 21.22
N ILE A 146 -7.35 -3.72 20.81
CA ILE A 146 -7.82 -2.40 20.39
C ILE A 146 -8.11 -1.59 21.66
N LEU A 147 -7.36 -0.51 21.87
CA LEU A 147 -7.50 0.36 23.04
C LEU A 147 -8.44 1.52 22.78
N GLU A 148 -8.41 2.10 21.60
CA GLU A 148 -9.36 3.13 21.20
C GLU A 148 -9.51 3.20 19.68
N GLU A 149 -10.63 3.77 19.27
CA GLU A 149 -11.00 3.94 17.89
C GLU A 149 -11.76 5.25 17.74
N ASN A 150 -11.32 6.09 16.79
CA ASN A 150 -11.96 7.39 16.58
C ASN A 150 -11.66 7.95 15.19
N THR A 151 -12.23 9.11 14.88
CA THR A 151 -11.80 9.91 13.73
C THR A 151 -10.38 10.40 13.92
N PRO A 152 -9.64 10.74 12.84
CA PRO A 152 -8.27 11.26 12.96
C PRO A 152 -8.19 12.49 13.89
N ASP A 153 -9.06 13.46 13.71
CA ASP A 153 -9.02 14.68 14.52
C ASP A 153 -9.21 14.39 16.01
N GLU A 154 -10.21 13.57 16.36
CA GLU A 154 -10.44 13.18 17.76
C GLU A 154 -9.29 12.37 18.34
N PHE A 155 -8.73 11.44 17.57
CA PHE A 155 -7.61 10.64 18.04
C PHE A 155 -6.35 11.48 18.30
N PHE A 156 -5.99 12.38 17.37
CA PHE A 156 -4.78 13.20 17.49
C PHE A 156 -4.91 14.37 18.47
N GLU A 157 -6.08 14.97 18.60
CA GLU A 157 -6.31 16.15 19.42
C GLU A 157 -6.83 15.79 20.82
N HIS A 158 -7.63 14.73 20.93
CA HIS A 158 -8.26 14.31 22.17
C HIS A 158 -8.11 12.79 22.44
N PRO A 159 -6.87 12.25 22.48
CA PRO A 159 -6.68 10.83 22.78
C PRO A 159 -7.24 10.50 24.16
N GLN A 160 -7.95 9.35 24.26
CA GLN A 160 -8.68 9.00 25.47
C GLN A 160 -7.87 8.14 26.42
N THR A 161 -7.05 7.21 25.91
CA THR A 161 -6.27 6.30 26.74
C THR A 161 -4.90 6.89 27.09
N ASP A 162 -4.39 6.60 28.29
CA ASP A 162 -3.05 7.04 28.71
C ASP A 162 -1.98 6.49 27.76
N ARG A 163 -2.18 5.29 27.24
CA ARG A 163 -1.25 4.66 26.29
C ARG A 163 -1.18 5.43 24.96
N ALA A 164 -2.32 5.87 24.42
CA ALA A 164 -2.38 6.68 23.22
C ALA A 164 -1.76 8.07 23.45
N LYS A 165 -2.02 8.70 24.59
CA LYS A 165 -1.42 9.98 24.99
C LYS A 165 0.11 9.90 25.05
N ASP A 166 0.64 8.86 25.69
CA ASP A 166 2.09 8.60 25.77
C ASP A 166 2.70 8.36 24.38
N PHE A 167 2.05 7.55 23.57
CA PHE A 167 2.47 7.28 22.19
C PHE A 167 2.56 8.55 21.35
N LEU A 168 1.48 9.34 21.32
CA LEU A 168 1.43 10.58 20.54
C LEU A 168 2.42 11.63 21.04
N SER A 169 2.62 11.75 22.36
CA SER A 169 3.59 12.68 22.93
C SER A 169 5.02 12.39 22.46
N LYS A 170 5.38 11.12 22.29
CA LYS A 170 6.72 10.71 21.84
C LYS A 170 6.94 10.95 20.34
N ILE A 171 5.88 10.80 19.53
CA ILE A 171 5.99 10.96 18.08
C ILE A 171 5.92 12.43 17.65
N LEU A 172 5.09 13.23 18.30
CA LEU A 172 4.90 14.64 17.94
C LEU A 172 6.01 15.58 18.46
N THR A 173 6.92 15.08 19.30
CA THR A 173 8.08 15.83 19.80
C THR A 173 9.35 15.66 18.93
N HIS A 174 9.29 14.94 17.86
CA HIS A 174 10.31 14.78 16.82
C HIS A 174 9.74 15.28 15.49
#